data_c7338fd47da9c2721756643ff80466a4
#
_entry.id   c7338fd47da9c2721756643ff80466a4
#
_cell.length_a   1.000
_cell.length_b   1.000
_cell.length_c   1.000
_cell.angle_alpha   90.00
_cell.angle_beta   90.00
_cell.angle_gamma   90.00
#
_symmetry.space_group_name_H-M   'P 1'
#
loop_
_entity.id
_entity.type
_entity.pdbx_description
1 polymer ?
#
loop_
_entity_poly.entity_id
_entity_poly.type
_entity_poly.pdbx_seq_one_letter_code
_entity_poly.pdbx_strand_id
1 'polypeptide(L)'
;MIDLDNTLIDRDAGFRTGLLALLDDRGLPAEHADWIMEIDQRGYTPRPVVAKAMLDRLDLGLTEDDLITALIACSRDNARLAPETAAAIERARAAGHRVVIVTNGPVPSQTGKIRNAGLDRLVDASIVSGAIGTDKPEPAVFHAAAAAVGGSLADAWMIGDRDDADILGAHRLGVPSVWLHLGRTWTAPDYRPTHTADTVVEAIDHAANA
;
A
#
# COMPACT_ATOMS: atom_id res chain seq x y z
N MET A 1 -10.93 7.29 -2.70
CA MET A 1 -9.72 6.60 -3.18
C MET A 1 -8.89 6.23 -1.97
N ILE A 2 -8.37 5.00 -1.89
CA ILE A 2 -7.61 4.54 -0.72
C ILE A 2 -6.37 3.79 -1.22
N ASP A 3 -5.21 4.07 -0.66
CA ASP A 3 -3.99 3.30 -0.93
C ASP A 3 -4.07 1.88 -0.33
N LEU A 4 -3.23 0.98 -0.79
CA LEU A 4 -3.22 -0.42 -0.37
C LEU A 4 -2.20 -0.71 0.73
N ASP A 5 -0.91 -0.55 0.39
CA ASP A 5 0.22 -1.00 1.23
C ASP A 5 0.43 -0.05 2.42
N ASN A 6 0.46 -0.59 3.64
CA ASN A 6 0.53 0.18 4.89
C ASN A 6 -0.64 1.16 5.10
N THR A 7 -1.73 0.98 4.33
CA THR A 7 -2.98 1.72 4.47
C THR A 7 -4.13 0.74 4.71
N LEU A 8 -4.66 0.07 3.68
CA LEU A 8 -5.70 -0.95 3.85
C LEU A 8 -5.17 -2.26 4.44
N ILE A 9 -3.93 -2.61 4.14
CA ILE A 9 -3.24 -3.78 4.67
C ILE A 9 -1.94 -3.36 5.36
N ASP A 10 -1.60 -4.03 6.46
CA ASP A 10 -0.28 -3.92 7.07
C ASP A 10 0.73 -4.73 6.24
N ARG A 11 1.28 -4.05 5.22
CA ARG A 11 2.26 -4.62 4.30
C ARG A 11 3.54 -5.02 5.02
N ASP A 12 3.97 -4.23 6.01
CA ASP A 12 5.22 -4.44 6.70
C ASP A 12 5.14 -5.68 7.59
N ALA A 13 4.04 -5.87 8.33
CA ALA A 13 3.81 -7.09 9.09
C ALA A 13 3.70 -8.32 8.18
N GLY A 14 3.00 -8.21 7.04
CA GLY A 14 2.89 -9.28 6.05
C GLY A 14 4.26 -9.65 5.45
N PHE A 15 5.06 -8.66 5.07
CA PHE A 15 6.42 -8.88 4.55
C PHE A 15 7.32 -9.54 5.60
N ARG A 16 7.31 -9.04 6.84
CA ARG A 16 8.08 -9.63 7.95
C ARG A 16 7.70 -11.10 8.19
N THR A 17 6.41 -11.42 8.17
CA THR A 17 5.93 -12.80 8.32
C THR A 17 6.48 -13.72 7.24
N GLY A 18 6.38 -13.32 5.97
CA GLY A 18 6.93 -14.09 4.86
C GLY A 18 8.45 -14.19 4.88
N LEU A 19 9.13 -13.11 5.29
CA LEU A 19 10.58 -13.08 5.42
C LEU A 19 11.09 -14.03 6.51
N LEU A 20 10.44 -14.08 7.67
CA LEU A 20 10.78 -15.02 8.72
C LEU A 20 10.64 -16.48 8.25
N ALA A 21 9.56 -16.78 7.52
CA ALA A 21 9.38 -18.11 6.94
C ALA A 21 10.47 -18.45 5.87
N LEU A 22 10.86 -17.48 5.05
CA LEU A 22 11.94 -17.64 4.08
C LEU A 22 13.29 -17.90 4.77
N LEU A 23 13.61 -17.19 5.82
CA LEU A 23 14.84 -17.37 6.59
C LEU A 23 14.86 -18.76 7.27
N ASP A 24 13.76 -19.15 7.89
CA ASP A 24 13.62 -20.47 8.55
C ASP A 24 13.80 -21.63 7.53
N ASP A 25 13.16 -21.52 6.36
CA ASP A 25 13.31 -22.51 5.26
C ASP A 25 14.77 -22.66 4.76
N ARG A 26 15.58 -21.62 4.95
CA ARG A 26 17.02 -21.61 4.61
C ARG A 26 17.93 -21.90 5.81
N GLY A 27 17.37 -22.21 6.97
CA GLY A 27 18.14 -22.46 8.18
C GLY A 27 18.89 -21.23 8.71
N LEU A 28 18.41 -20.03 8.39
CA LEU A 28 19.03 -18.76 8.77
C LEU A 28 18.35 -18.17 10.00
N PRO A 29 19.13 -17.52 10.90
CA PRO A 29 18.58 -16.88 12.10
C PRO A 29 17.53 -15.81 11.79
N ALA A 30 16.43 -15.81 12.56
CA ALA A 30 15.33 -14.85 12.44
C ALA A 30 15.77 -13.38 12.66
N GLU A 31 16.88 -13.15 13.37
CA GLU A 31 17.46 -11.82 13.63
C GLU A 31 17.86 -11.08 12.35
N HIS A 32 18.08 -11.82 11.24
CA HIS A 32 18.33 -11.20 9.93
C HIS A 32 17.12 -10.41 9.42
N ALA A 33 15.91 -10.69 9.90
CA ALA A 33 14.71 -9.99 9.44
C ALA A 33 14.79 -8.49 9.73
N ASP A 34 15.37 -8.08 10.88
CA ASP A 34 15.35 -6.68 11.29
C ASP A 34 16.14 -5.78 10.33
N TRP A 35 17.38 -6.15 10.00
CA TRP A 35 18.16 -5.36 9.04
C TRP A 35 17.61 -5.44 7.60
N ILE A 36 16.96 -6.56 7.23
CA ILE A 36 16.32 -6.64 5.90
C ILE A 36 15.09 -5.71 5.85
N MET A 37 14.31 -5.62 6.92
CA MET A 37 13.22 -4.65 7.05
C MET A 37 13.73 -3.21 6.97
N GLU A 38 14.88 -2.91 7.57
CA GLU A 38 15.54 -1.60 7.48
C GLU A 38 15.92 -1.27 6.03
N ILE A 39 16.53 -2.22 5.30
CA ILE A 39 16.88 -2.02 3.88
C ILE A 39 15.63 -1.88 3.02
N ASP A 40 14.59 -2.65 3.28
CA ASP A 40 13.32 -2.61 2.54
C ASP A 40 12.63 -1.24 2.63
N GLN A 41 12.89 -0.49 3.70
CA GLN A 41 12.35 0.85 3.93
C GLN A 41 10.83 0.92 3.66
N ARG A 42 10.07 0.00 4.25
CA ARG A 42 8.60 -0.04 4.11
C ARG A 42 8.14 -0.23 2.64
N GLY A 43 8.95 -0.89 1.82
CA GLY A 43 8.68 -1.13 0.41
C GLY A 43 9.15 -0.03 -0.54
N TYR A 44 9.82 1.00 -0.04
CA TYR A 44 10.39 2.07 -0.87
C TYR A 44 11.63 1.60 -1.65
N THR A 45 12.40 0.68 -1.09
CA THR A 45 13.59 0.14 -1.76
C THR A 45 13.18 -0.85 -2.85
N PRO A 46 13.67 -0.69 -4.09
CA PRO A 46 13.41 -1.64 -5.17
C PRO A 46 13.84 -3.07 -4.81
N ARG A 47 13.03 -4.07 -5.14
CA ARG A 47 13.30 -5.48 -4.82
C ARG A 47 14.68 -5.99 -5.25
N PRO A 48 15.21 -5.63 -6.44
CA PRO A 48 16.58 -6.03 -6.81
C PRO A 48 17.65 -5.52 -5.84
N VAL A 49 17.48 -4.30 -5.29
CA VAL A 49 18.44 -3.72 -4.34
C VAL A 49 18.40 -4.50 -3.02
N VAL A 50 17.20 -4.84 -2.52
CA VAL A 50 17.03 -5.67 -1.30
C VAL A 50 17.62 -7.06 -1.53
N ALA A 51 17.30 -7.70 -2.66
CA ALA A 51 17.78 -9.04 -3.00
C ALA A 51 19.32 -9.06 -3.09
N LYS A 52 19.92 -8.09 -3.77
CA LYS A 52 21.36 -7.98 -3.86
C LYS A 52 22.02 -7.84 -2.49
N ALA A 53 21.51 -6.94 -1.64
CA ALA A 53 22.05 -6.75 -0.29
C ALA A 53 21.95 -8.03 0.56
N MET A 54 20.89 -8.82 0.38
CA MET A 54 20.74 -10.11 1.05
C MET A 54 21.75 -11.14 0.55
N LEU A 55 21.94 -11.28 -0.76
CA LEU A 55 22.91 -12.21 -1.36
C LEU A 55 24.35 -11.87 -1.05
N ASP A 56 24.67 -10.58 -0.93
CA ASP A 56 26.04 -10.13 -0.56
C ASP A 56 26.39 -10.49 0.90
N ARG A 57 25.40 -10.78 1.75
CA ARG A 57 25.58 -11.03 3.19
C ARG A 57 25.19 -12.44 3.67
N LEU A 58 24.26 -13.10 2.96
CA LEU A 58 23.68 -14.38 3.37
C LEU A 58 23.86 -15.42 2.28
N ASP A 59 24.20 -16.63 2.69
CA ASP A 59 24.16 -17.78 1.79
C ASP A 59 22.74 -18.37 1.75
N LEU A 60 21.95 -17.89 0.81
CA LEU A 60 20.55 -18.30 0.63
C LEU A 60 20.40 -19.48 -0.33
N GLY A 61 21.42 -19.82 -1.10
CA GLY A 61 21.34 -20.84 -2.14
C GLY A 61 20.32 -20.51 -3.24
N LEU A 62 20.04 -19.21 -3.48
CA LEU A 62 19.10 -18.71 -4.49
C LEU A 62 19.81 -17.84 -5.51
N THR A 63 19.28 -17.81 -6.72
CA THR A 63 19.63 -16.76 -7.69
C THR A 63 18.97 -15.42 -7.30
N GLU A 64 19.46 -14.32 -7.86
CA GLU A 64 18.86 -13.00 -7.61
C GLU A 64 17.38 -12.96 -8.04
N ASP A 65 17.04 -13.52 -9.19
CA ASP A 65 15.66 -13.57 -9.71
C ASP A 65 14.73 -14.41 -8.83
N ASP A 66 15.22 -15.55 -8.34
CA ASP A 66 14.45 -16.40 -7.41
C ASP A 66 14.22 -15.69 -6.08
N LEU A 67 15.23 -14.98 -5.58
CA LEU A 67 15.09 -14.20 -4.35
C LEU A 67 14.13 -13.02 -4.52
N ILE A 68 14.20 -12.28 -5.64
CA ILE A 68 13.24 -11.22 -5.96
C ILE A 68 11.82 -11.80 -5.96
N THR A 69 11.62 -12.94 -6.61
CA THR A 69 10.32 -13.63 -6.65
C THR A 69 9.84 -14.01 -5.25
N ALA A 70 10.73 -14.57 -4.42
CA ALA A 70 10.43 -14.92 -3.03
C ALA A 70 10.07 -13.67 -2.19
N LEU A 71 10.81 -12.57 -2.32
CA LEU A 71 10.54 -11.32 -1.60
C LEU A 71 9.19 -10.69 -2.00
N ILE A 72 8.81 -10.80 -3.27
CA ILE A 72 7.48 -10.39 -3.72
C ILE A 72 6.40 -11.27 -3.07
N ALA A 73 6.61 -12.58 -3.04
CA ALA A 73 5.70 -13.54 -2.41
C ALA A 73 5.55 -13.27 -0.91
N CYS A 74 6.62 -12.91 -0.19
CA CYS A 74 6.58 -12.60 1.24
C CYS A 74 5.49 -11.56 1.59
N SER A 75 5.38 -10.47 0.84
CA SER A 75 4.34 -9.46 1.10
C SER A 75 3.00 -9.80 0.47
N ARG A 76 2.99 -10.39 -0.73
CA ARG A 76 1.76 -10.72 -1.46
C ARG A 76 0.94 -11.81 -0.76
N ASP A 77 1.59 -12.89 -0.34
CA ASP A 77 0.91 -14.08 0.17
C ASP A 77 0.51 -13.94 1.64
N ASN A 78 1.11 -12.96 2.32
CA ASN A 78 0.77 -12.60 3.69
C ASN A 78 -0.08 -11.31 3.81
N ALA A 79 -0.58 -10.78 2.69
CA ALA A 79 -1.52 -9.66 2.71
C ALA A 79 -2.82 -10.08 3.42
N ARG A 80 -3.20 -9.34 4.46
CA ARG A 80 -4.41 -9.58 5.26
C ARG A 80 -5.14 -8.27 5.50
N LEU A 81 -6.46 -8.31 5.41
CA LEU A 81 -7.34 -7.21 5.77
C LEU A 81 -7.83 -7.40 7.20
N ALA A 82 -7.71 -6.38 8.03
CA ALA A 82 -8.25 -6.39 9.38
C ALA A 82 -9.79 -6.33 9.33
N PRO A 83 -10.51 -7.09 10.19
CA PRO A 83 -11.98 -7.10 10.18
C PRO A 83 -12.61 -5.73 10.39
N GLU A 84 -12.01 -4.88 11.23
CA GLU A 84 -12.45 -3.51 11.49
C GLU A 84 -12.31 -2.61 10.25
N THR A 85 -11.28 -2.81 9.44
CA THR A 85 -11.08 -2.10 8.17
C THR A 85 -12.13 -2.55 7.15
N ALA A 86 -12.41 -3.86 7.06
CA ALA A 86 -13.48 -4.38 6.21
C ALA A 86 -14.83 -3.75 6.57
N ALA A 87 -15.16 -3.73 7.86
CA ALA A 87 -16.40 -3.12 8.35
C ALA A 87 -16.49 -1.60 8.05
N ALA A 88 -15.36 -0.86 8.11
CA ALA A 88 -15.34 0.56 7.75
C ALA A 88 -15.61 0.77 6.24
N ILE A 89 -15.02 -0.05 5.37
CA ILE A 89 -15.31 -0.03 3.93
C ILE A 89 -16.79 -0.32 3.67
N GLU A 90 -17.36 -1.32 4.32
CA GLU A 90 -18.78 -1.69 4.17
C GLU A 90 -19.69 -0.56 4.63
N ARG A 91 -19.39 0.12 5.75
CA ARG A 91 -20.16 1.30 6.22
C ARG A 91 -20.11 2.45 5.20
N ALA A 92 -18.92 2.78 4.70
CA ALA A 92 -18.78 3.84 3.70
C ALA A 92 -19.59 3.52 2.43
N ARG A 93 -19.56 2.27 1.95
CA ARG A 93 -20.34 1.84 0.79
C ARG A 93 -21.86 1.85 1.07
N ALA A 94 -22.28 1.44 2.26
CA ALA A 94 -23.69 1.49 2.68
C ALA A 94 -24.20 2.94 2.78
N ALA A 95 -23.34 3.90 3.08
CA ALA A 95 -23.63 5.33 3.04
C ALA A 95 -23.68 5.92 1.61
N GLY A 96 -23.40 5.11 0.56
CA GLY A 96 -23.48 5.51 -0.84
C GLY A 96 -22.14 5.90 -1.47
N HIS A 97 -21.04 5.83 -0.73
CA HIS A 97 -19.71 6.13 -1.27
C HIS A 97 -19.19 5.01 -2.17
N ARG A 98 -18.43 5.39 -3.19
CA ARG A 98 -17.65 4.46 -4.01
C ARG A 98 -16.25 4.33 -3.45
N VAL A 99 -15.79 3.12 -3.24
CA VAL A 99 -14.45 2.83 -2.69
C VAL A 99 -13.56 2.27 -3.78
N VAL A 100 -12.47 2.97 -4.08
CA VAL A 100 -11.51 2.59 -5.12
C VAL A 100 -10.11 2.47 -4.50
N ILE A 101 -9.47 1.33 -4.70
CA ILE A 101 -8.05 1.16 -4.35
C ILE A 101 -7.20 1.85 -5.42
N VAL A 102 -6.19 2.63 -4.98
CA VAL A 102 -5.20 3.27 -5.87
C VAL A 102 -3.80 2.96 -5.35
N THR A 103 -3.11 2.04 -6.00
CA THR A 103 -1.83 1.51 -5.48
C THR A 103 -0.71 1.55 -6.51
N ASN A 104 0.50 1.92 -6.06
CA ASN A 104 1.70 1.87 -6.87
C ASN A 104 2.31 0.45 -6.86
N GLY A 105 2.80 0.00 -8.01
CA GLY A 105 3.56 -1.23 -8.16
C GLY A 105 3.14 -2.13 -9.32
N PRO A 106 3.83 -3.27 -9.49
CA PRO A 106 3.56 -4.22 -10.56
C PRO A 106 2.19 -4.88 -10.42
N VAL A 107 1.47 -5.01 -11.54
CA VAL A 107 0.10 -5.58 -11.60
C VAL A 107 0.01 -6.95 -10.91
N PRO A 108 0.90 -7.94 -11.18
CA PRO A 108 0.77 -9.26 -10.54
C PRO A 108 0.89 -9.21 -9.01
N SER A 109 1.77 -8.37 -8.49
CA SER A 109 2.00 -8.21 -7.05
C SER A 109 0.78 -7.58 -6.36
N GLN A 110 0.35 -6.41 -6.84
CA GLN A 110 -0.73 -5.66 -6.19
C GLN A 110 -2.09 -6.37 -6.33
N THR A 111 -2.39 -6.92 -7.52
CA THR A 111 -3.61 -7.72 -7.72
C THR A 111 -3.62 -8.98 -6.83
N GLY A 112 -2.45 -9.62 -6.64
CA GLY A 112 -2.31 -10.75 -5.73
C GLY A 112 -2.63 -10.37 -4.28
N LYS A 113 -2.08 -9.25 -3.77
CA LYS A 113 -2.39 -8.73 -2.44
C LYS A 113 -3.89 -8.43 -2.26
N ILE A 114 -4.50 -7.73 -3.23
CA ILE A 114 -5.92 -7.38 -3.22
C ILE A 114 -6.79 -8.64 -3.09
N ARG A 115 -6.49 -9.69 -3.87
CA ARG A 115 -7.21 -10.97 -3.82
C ARG A 115 -6.99 -11.71 -2.51
N ASN A 116 -5.75 -11.82 -2.05
CA ASN A 116 -5.41 -12.54 -0.82
C ASN A 116 -6.01 -11.87 0.43
N ALA A 117 -6.15 -10.55 0.41
CA ALA A 117 -6.85 -9.78 1.44
C ALA A 117 -8.40 -9.78 1.28
N GLY A 118 -8.95 -10.35 0.20
CA GLY A 118 -10.38 -10.36 -0.07
C GLY A 118 -10.98 -9.00 -0.46
N LEU A 119 -10.11 -8.02 -0.74
CA LEU A 119 -10.50 -6.65 -1.07
C LEU A 119 -11.21 -6.53 -2.43
N ASP A 120 -10.95 -7.45 -3.35
CA ASP A 120 -11.59 -7.52 -4.68
C ASP A 120 -13.12 -7.67 -4.61
N ARG A 121 -13.66 -8.13 -3.47
CA ARG A 121 -15.10 -8.26 -3.21
C ARG A 121 -15.69 -7.12 -2.40
N LEU A 122 -14.84 -6.32 -1.78
CA LEU A 122 -15.26 -5.24 -0.87
C LEU A 122 -15.24 -3.86 -1.51
N VAL A 123 -14.42 -3.65 -2.55
CA VAL A 123 -14.28 -2.35 -3.21
C VAL A 123 -14.96 -2.31 -4.58
N ASP A 124 -15.26 -1.12 -5.07
CA ASP A 124 -15.95 -0.94 -6.36
C ASP A 124 -14.96 -1.04 -7.54
N ALA A 125 -13.69 -0.67 -7.35
CA ALA A 125 -12.63 -0.81 -8.34
C ALA A 125 -11.24 -0.81 -7.69
N SER A 126 -10.24 -1.23 -8.46
CA SER A 126 -8.83 -1.12 -8.07
C SER A 126 -7.99 -0.66 -9.27
N ILE A 127 -7.18 0.38 -9.04
CA ILE A 127 -6.24 0.94 -10.01
C ILE A 127 -4.83 0.62 -9.53
N VAL A 128 -4.12 -0.14 -10.35
CA VAL A 128 -2.71 -0.48 -10.12
C VAL A 128 -1.87 0.31 -11.12
N SER A 129 -0.92 1.07 -10.63
CA SER A 129 -0.11 2.00 -11.43
C SER A 129 0.62 1.32 -12.59
N GLY A 130 1.06 0.07 -12.39
CA GLY A 130 1.71 -0.72 -13.44
C GLY A 130 0.83 -0.99 -14.67
N ALA A 131 -0.51 -0.92 -14.55
CA ALA A 131 -1.43 -0.99 -15.68
C ALA A 131 -1.63 0.37 -16.37
N ILE A 132 -1.39 1.46 -15.66
CA ILE A 132 -1.50 2.84 -16.18
C ILE A 132 -0.18 3.27 -16.85
N GLY A 133 0.95 2.70 -16.41
CA GLY A 133 2.29 3.06 -16.87
C GLY A 133 2.91 4.25 -16.14
N THR A 134 2.29 4.71 -15.07
CA THR A 134 2.80 5.80 -14.23
C THR A 134 2.30 5.66 -12.80
N ASP A 135 3.10 6.08 -11.82
CA ASP A 135 2.84 5.95 -10.40
C ASP A 135 2.23 7.24 -9.79
N LYS A 136 1.54 7.12 -8.63
CA LYS A 136 1.27 8.27 -7.78
C LYS A 136 2.62 8.93 -7.42
N PRO A 137 2.77 10.25 -7.43
CA PRO A 137 1.73 11.28 -7.40
C PRO A 137 1.23 11.78 -8.79
N GLU A 138 1.48 11.07 -9.87
CA GLU A 138 1.08 11.53 -11.19
C GLU A 138 -0.45 11.51 -11.37
N PRO A 139 -1.06 12.56 -11.98
CA PRO A 139 -2.51 12.74 -12.09
C PRO A 139 -3.27 11.60 -12.75
N ALA A 140 -2.65 10.90 -13.71
CA ALA A 140 -3.30 9.87 -14.51
C ALA A 140 -3.90 8.74 -13.66
N VAL A 141 -3.23 8.36 -12.57
CA VAL A 141 -3.67 7.28 -11.67
C VAL A 141 -4.96 7.66 -10.93
N PHE A 142 -5.05 8.93 -10.48
CA PHE A 142 -6.23 9.46 -9.78
C PHE A 142 -7.41 9.65 -10.74
N HIS A 143 -7.17 10.14 -11.95
CA HIS A 143 -8.20 10.25 -12.97
C HIS A 143 -8.75 8.88 -13.37
N ALA A 144 -7.89 7.87 -13.52
CA ALA A 144 -8.31 6.50 -13.78
C ALA A 144 -9.20 5.95 -12.64
N ALA A 145 -8.87 6.27 -11.39
CA ALA A 145 -9.66 5.85 -10.24
C ALA A 145 -11.07 6.48 -10.24
N ALA A 146 -11.18 7.77 -10.49
CA ALA A 146 -12.47 8.44 -10.59
C ALA A 146 -13.29 7.88 -11.76
N ALA A 147 -12.69 7.72 -12.93
CA ALA A 147 -13.35 7.17 -14.13
C ALA A 147 -13.87 5.74 -13.94
N ALA A 148 -13.13 4.90 -13.20
CA ALA A 148 -13.49 3.50 -12.96
C ALA A 148 -14.86 3.33 -12.26
N VAL A 149 -15.31 4.34 -11.54
CA VAL A 149 -16.60 4.34 -10.82
C VAL A 149 -17.58 5.39 -11.36
N GLY A 150 -17.26 6.00 -12.50
CA GLY A 150 -18.08 7.06 -13.12
C GLY A 150 -18.17 8.33 -12.26
N GLY A 151 -17.17 8.57 -11.38
CA GLY A 151 -17.11 9.69 -10.46
C GLY A 151 -16.25 10.85 -10.96
N SER A 152 -16.14 11.86 -10.11
CA SER A 152 -15.32 13.06 -10.31
C SER A 152 -14.27 13.19 -9.20
N LEU A 153 -13.11 13.78 -9.53
CA LEU A 153 -12.12 14.14 -8.50
C LEU A 153 -12.63 15.26 -7.56
N ALA A 154 -13.59 16.07 -8.00
CA ALA A 154 -14.17 17.12 -7.18
C ALA A 154 -14.94 16.58 -5.96
N ASP A 155 -15.46 15.36 -6.05
CA ASP A 155 -16.23 14.70 -4.99
C ASP A 155 -15.43 13.58 -4.32
N ALA A 156 -14.11 13.55 -4.52
CA ALA A 156 -13.27 12.46 -4.07
C ALA A 156 -12.40 12.84 -2.88
N TRP A 157 -12.08 11.86 -2.06
CA TRP A 157 -11.03 11.91 -1.03
C TRP A 157 -9.91 10.93 -1.38
N MET A 158 -8.68 11.28 -0.99
CA MET A 158 -7.54 10.35 -1.01
C MET A 158 -7.12 10.01 0.42
N ILE A 159 -7.06 8.71 0.72
CA ILE A 159 -6.57 8.19 2.00
C ILE A 159 -5.30 7.40 1.72
N GLY A 160 -4.20 7.71 2.42
CA GLY A 160 -2.96 6.99 2.25
C GLY A 160 -1.90 7.33 3.29
N ASP A 161 -0.85 6.51 3.35
CA ASP A 161 0.25 6.69 4.30
C ASP A 161 1.44 7.46 3.70
N ARG A 162 1.52 7.58 2.36
CA ARG A 162 2.64 8.22 1.68
C ARG A 162 2.40 9.69 1.41
N ASP A 163 3.21 10.54 2.07
CA ASP A 163 3.20 11.98 1.86
C ASP A 163 3.56 12.36 0.42
N ASP A 164 4.62 11.75 -0.15
CA ASP A 164 5.17 12.04 -1.48
C ASP A 164 4.39 11.43 -2.66
N ALA A 165 3.47 10.52 -2.41
CA ALA A 165 2.66 9.85 -3.43
C ALA A 165 1.17 10.19 -3.28
N ASP A 166 0.57 9.80 -2.14
CA ASP A 166 -0.86 9.93 -1.89
C ASP A 166 -1.27 11.38 -1.68
N ILE A 167 -0.62 12.01 -0.69
CA ILE A 167 -0.98 13.36 -0.25
C ILE A 167 -0.51 14.41 -1.26
N LEU A 168 0.70 14.27 -1.79
CA LEU A 168 1.20 15.15 -2.85
C LEU A 168 0.34 15.07 -4.10
N GLY A 169 -0.05 13.85 -4.52
CA GLY A 169 -0.91 13.65 -5.69
C GLY A 169 -2.30 14.27 -5.51
N ALA A 170 -2.92 14.06 -4.34
CA ALA A 170 -4.19 14.68 -3.99
C ALA A 170 -4.08 16.21 -3.96
N HIS A 171 -3.02 16.75 -3.32
CA HIS A 171 -2.77 18.18 -3.25
C HIS A 171 -2.67 18.83 -4.63
N ARG A 172 -1.88 18.24 -5.56
CA ARG A 172 -1.74 18.74 -6.94
C ARG A 172 -3.04 18.81 -7.71
N LEU A 173 -4.01 17.99 -7.34
CA LEU A 173 -5.32 17.89 -7.99
C LEU A 173 -6.44 18.63 -7.24
N GLY A 174 -6.12 19.27 -6.11
CA GLY A 174 -7.13 19.90 -5.26
C GLY A 174 -8.09 18.92 -4.58
N VAL A 175 -7.71 17.66 -4.49
CA VAL A 175 -8.47 16.59 -3.83
C VAL A 175 -8.17 16.61 -2.34
N PRO A 176 -9.18 16.68 -1.45
CA PRO A 176 -8.96 16.55 -0.03
C PRO A 176 -8.36 15.19 0.32
N SER A 177 -7.50 15.16 1.36
CA SER A 177 -6.77 13.96 1.71
C SER A 177 -6.70 13.71 3.20
N VAL A 178 -6.64 12.43 3.57
CA VAL A 178 -6.35 11.97 4.93
C VAL A 178 -5.01 11.25 4.93
N TRP A 179 -4.09 11.74 5.74
CA TRP A 179 -2.79 11.10 5.93
C TRP A 179 -2.84 10.13 7.10
N LEU A 180 -2.56 8.87 6.84
CA LEU A 180 -2.35 7.86 7.85
C LEU A 180 -0.88 7.93 8.30
N HIS A 181 -0.64 8.57 9.45
CA HIS A 181 0.74 8.93 9.83
C HIS A 181 1.58 7.75 10.34
N LEU A 182 0.98 6.70 10.88
CA LEU A 182 1.69 5.50 11.38
C LEU A 182 2.84 5.85 12.33
N GLY A 183 2.61 6.81 13.24
CA GLY A 183 3.60 7.30 14.20
C GLY A 183 4.64 8.28 13.64
N ARG A 184 4.57 8.66 12.36
CA ARG A 184 5.49 9.63 11.72
C ARG A 184 5.03 11.06 11.96
N THR A 185 5.98 11.98 11.93
CA THR A 185 5.72 13.42 11.92
C THR A 185 5.69 13.93 10.49
N TRP A 186 4.77 14.83 10.17
CA TRP A 186 4.71 15.48 8.86
C TRP A 186 5.93 16.39 8.64
N THR A 187 6.60 16.21 7.50
CA THR A 187 7.84 16.93 7.19
C THR A 187 7.79 17.76 5.90
N ALA A 188 6.84 17.50 4.98
CA ALA A 188 6.76 18.26 3.75
C ALA A 188 6.38 19.73 4.03
N PRO A 189 7.17 20.73 3.56
CA PRO A 189 6.94 22.14 3.88
C PRO A 189 5.82 22.77 3.05
N ASP A 190 5.65 22.34 1.79
CA ASP A 190 4.87 23.08 0.78
C ASP A 190 3.42 22.64 0.66
N TYR A 191 3.04 21.51 1.27
CA TYR A 191 1.67 21.02 1.27
C TYR A 191 1.33 20.32 2.59
N ARG A 192 0.03 20.10 2.83
CA ARG A 192 -0.48 19.44 4.03
C ARG A 192 -1.63 18.53 3.66
N PRO A 193 -1.86 17.41 4.39
CA PRO A 193 -3.12 16.69 4.30
C PRO A 193 -4.27 17.56 4.81
N THR A 194 -5.48 17.31 4.34
CA THR A 194 -6.69 17.94 4.86
C THR A 194 -6.97 17.47 6.30
N HIS A 195 -6.72 16.19 6.55
CA HIS A 195 -6.85 15.56 7.86
C HIS A 195 -5.70 14.56 8.09
N THR A 196 -5.41 14.26 9.38
CA THR A 196 -4.45 13.26 9.79
C THR A 196 -5.15 12.27 10.70
N ALA A 197 -4.96 10.96 10.48
CA ALA A 197 -5.60 9.90 11.23
C ALA A 197 -4.58 8.94 11.85
N ASP A 198 -4.91 8.39 13.02
CA ASP A 198 -4.14 7.35 13.70
C ASP A 198 -4.38 5.98 13.07
N THR A 199 -5.60 5.73 12.58
CA THR A 199 -6.03 4.46 12.00
C THR A 199 -6.71 4.64 10.65
N VAL A 200 -6.67 3.59 9.82
CA VAL A 200 -7.39 3.60 8.54
C VAL A 200 -8.91 3.65 8.74
N VAL A 201 -9.43 3.09 9.82
CA VAL A 201 -10.85 3.14 10.17
C VAL A 201 -11.28 4.59 10.40
N GLU A 202 -10.53 5.34 11.23
CA GLU A 202 -10.76 6.77 11.45
C GLU A 202 -10.68 7.56 10.14
N ALA A 203 -9.68 7.28 9.29
CA ALA A 203 -9.52 7.94 8.00
C ALA A 203 -10.70 7.72 7.06
N ILE A 204 -11.22 6.48 6.98
CA ILE A 204 -12.39 6.13 6.17
C ILE A 204 -13.64 6.81 6.72
N ASP A 205 -13.88 6.71 8.03
CA ASP A 205 -15.05 7.30 8.69
C ASP A 205 -15.02 8.83 8.57
N HIS A 206 -13.85 9.49 8.68
CA HIS A 206 -13.71 10.93 8.44
C HIS A 206 -14.09 11.31 7.01
N ALA A 207 -13.48 10.67 6.00
CA ALA A 207 -13.75 10.98 4.60
C ALA A 207 -15.18 10.66 4.15
N ALA A 208 -15.86 9.72 4.81
CA ALA A 208 -17.25 9.38 4.53
C ALA A 208 -18.28 10.33 5.17
N ASN A 209 -17.88 11.16 6.15
CA ASN A 209 -18.76 12.07 6.85
C ASN A 209 -18.45 13.56 6.54
N ALA A 210 -17.45 13.84 5.72
CA ALA A 210 -17.03 15.18 5.33
C ALA A 210 -17.78 15.65 4.07
#